data_0f53f11829c8e8657f6c0fd7c14d521e
#
_entry.id   0f53f11829c8e8657f6c0fd7c14d521e
#
_cell.length_a   1.000
_cell.length_b   1.000
_cell.length_c   1.000
_cell.angle_alpha   90.00
_cell.angle_beta   90.00
_cell.angle_gamma   90.00
#
_symmetry.space_group_name_H-M   'P 1'
#
loop_
_entity.id
_entity.type
_entity.pdbx_description
1 polymer ?
#
loop_
_entity_poly.entity_id
_entity_poly.type
_entity_poly.pdbx_seq_one_letter_code
_entity_poly.pdbx_strand_id
1 'polypeptide(L)'
;MRVAFVGKGGSGKTTLSALFARHLARSGAPLVAIDGDINQHLAHALGLDEDAGDTFGAPPLSARTGEIKDHLRGTNPRIVSRAAMVKTTPPGRGSRLLRLLGDDEIHTRHVQRVDGVPLMVTGAFDESDLGVACYHSKLGAVELYLNHLVDGPGEYVVVDMTAGADAFASGLFTRFDMTFLVVEPTRKSVSVYRQYREHAAEFGIPIAVVGNKVTGEEDLLFLKEHVGDDLLAYCVQSSYVRAQEQGREQGELEAHNLHALTQLKDAVDARTKDWATFQRHAVEFHLRNAAAWANDATGHDLAAQVDPGFRHGPEALAAAGSGGGPAESGSGSAESGAPSTVSF
;
A
#
# COMPACT_ATOMS: atom_id res chain seq x y z
N MET A 1 -7.00 -7.33 -3.76
CA MET A 1 -5.70 -7.70 -4.40
C MET A 1 -4.75 -6.50 -4.31
N ARG A 2 -3.50 -6.72 -3.98
CA ARG A 2 -2.51 -5.65 -3.76
C ARG A 2 -1.50 -5.66 -4.88
N VAL A 3 -1.31 -4.52 -5.51
CA VAL A 3 -0.50 -4.36 -6.70
C VAL A 3 0.56 -3.28 -6.44
N ALA A 4 1.81 -3.57 -6.75
CA ALA A 4 2.88 -2.58 -6.74
C ALA A 4 3.34 -2.25 -8.15
N PHE A 5 3.63 -0.98 -8.40
CA PHE A 5 4.38 -0.54 -9.58
C PHE A 5 5.79 -0.17 -9.17
N VAL A 6 6.76 -0.87 -9.74
CA VAL A 6 8.19 -0.67 -9.47
C VAL A 6 8.96 -0.50 -10.78
N GLY A 7 10.18 -0.03 -10.72
CA GLY A 7 11.02 0.14 -11.90
C GLY A 7 12.06 1.24 -11.71
N LYS A 8 12.86 1.48 -12.72
CA LYS A 8 13.89 2.53 -12.72
C LYS A 8 13.26 3.93 -12.56
N GLY A 9 13.98 4.85 -11.94
CA GLY A 9 13.60 6.27 -11.93
C GLY A 9 13.34 6.80 -13.35
N GLY A 10 12.19 7.45 -13.56
CA GLY A 10 11.77 7.97 -14.85
C GLY A 10 11.14 6.95 -15.81
N SER A 11 10.99 5.67 -15.41
CA SER A 11 10.35 4.67 -16.30
C SER A 11 8.83 4.86 -16.49
N GLY A 12 8.19 5.71 -15.70
CA GLY A 12 6.75 6.00 -15.77
C GLY A 12 5.91 5.17 -14.79
N LYS A 13 6.51 4.69 -13.69
CA LYS A 13 5.79 3.98 -12.61
C LYS A 13 4.56 4.76 -12.13
N THR A 14 4.78 5.98 -11.67
CA THR A 14 3.74 6.86 -11.14
C THR A 14 2.63 7.12 -12.16
N THR A 15 3.01 7.34 -13.41
CA THR A 15 2.06 7.52 -14.52
C THR A 15 1.20 6.27 -14.71
N LEU A 16 1.83 5.07 -14.76
CA LEU A 16 1.09 3.83 -14.92
C LEU A 16 0.26 3.47 -13.68
N SER A 17 0.76 3.75 -12.47
CA SER A 17 -0.01 3.61 -11.22
C SER A 17 -1.28 4.48 -11.25
N ALA A 18 -1.16 5.75 -11.67
CA ALA A 18 -2.29 6.66 -11.79
C ALA A 18 -3.29 6.22 -12.86
N LEU A 19 -2.82 5.85 -14.06
CA LEU A 19 -3.68 5.36 -15.13
C LEU A 19 -4.41 4.07 -14.74
N PHE A 20 -3.73 3.14 -14.08
CA PHE A 20 -4.32 1.88 -13.61
C PHE A 20 -5.34 2.12 -12.50
N ALA A 21 -5.03 2.99 -11.51
CA ALA A 21 -5.98 3.35 -10.46
C ALA A 21 -7.24 4.03 -11.04
N ARG A 22 -7.09 4.95 -12.01
CA ARG A 22 -8.23 5.53 -12.74
C ARG A 22 -9.03 4.49 -13.51
N HIS A 23 -8.38 3.55 -14.17
CA HIS A 23 -9.04 2.47 -14.91
C HIS A 23 -9.90 1.62 -13.97
N LEU A 24 -9.39 1.26 -12.80
CA LEU A 24 -10.13 0.57 -11.75
C LEU A 24 -11.29 1.41 -11.21
N ALA A 25 -11.06 2.69 -10.89
CA ALA A 25 -12.10 3.59 -10.39
C ALA A 25 -13.27 3.73 -11.38
N ARG A 26 -12.96 3.88 -12.67
CA ARG A 26 -13.97 3.96 -13.75
C ARG A 26 -14.77 2.67 -13.92
N SER A 27 -14.20 1.53 -13.59
CA SER A 27 -14.95 0.25 -13.56
C SER A 27 -15.83 0.09 -12.32
N GLY A 28 -15.80 1.04 -11.37
CA GLY A 28 -16.53 0.96 -10.11
C GLY A 28 -15.91 0.04 -9.07
N ALA A 29 -14.69 -0.43 -9.30
CA ALA A 29 -14.01 -1.34 -8.36
C ALA A 29 -13.65 -0.61 -7.06
N PRO A 30 -13.86 -1.23 -5.89
CA PRO A 30 -13.34 -0.72 -4.63
C PRO A 30 -11.81 -0.70 -4.66
N LEU A 31 -11.20 0.46 -4.46
CA LEU A 31 -9.75 0.59 -4.47
C LEU A 31 -9.25 1.66 -3.49
N VAL A 32 -7.99 1.53 -3.14
CA VAL A 32 -7.16 2.59 -2.54
C VAL A 32 -5.84 2.65 -3.30
N ALA A 33 -5.45 3.83 -3.74
CA ALA A 33 -4.11 4.10 -4.24
C ALA A 33 -3.23 4.61 -3.09
N ILE A 34 -1.96 4.25 -3.08
CA ILE A 34 -0.99 4.69 -2.08
C ILE A 34 0.24 5.22 -2.79
N ASP A 35 0.58 6.47 -2.51
CA ASP A 35 1.84 7.05 -2.94
C ASP A 35 2.95 6.65 -1.97
N GLY A 36 3.76 5.69 -2.38
CA GLY A 36 4.92 5.18 -1.65
C GLY A 36 6.25 5.68 -2.20
N ASP A 37 6.27 6.67 -3.12
CA ASP A 37 7.51 7.30 -3.60
C ASP A 37 7.90 8.51 -2.75
N ILE A 38 9.19 8.73 -2.59
CA ILE A 38 9.76 9.85 -1.85
C ILE A 38 9.33 11.21 -2.41
N ASN A 39 9.13 11.28 -3.71
CA ASN A 39 8.80 12.53 -4.42
C ASN A 39 7.31 12.84 -4.43
N GLN A 40 6.47 11.87 -4.10
CA GLN A 40 5.02 12.03 -3.96
C GLN A 40 4.30 12.64 -5.16
N HIS A 41 4.51 12.07 -6.33
CA HIS A 41 3.93 12.59 -7.58
C HIS A 41 2.59 11.92 -7.98
N LEU A 42 2.08 10.96 -7.20
CA LEU A 42 0.87 10.23 -7.60
C LEU A 42 -0.38 11.12 -7.59
N ALA A 43 -0.48 12.05 -6.64
CA ALA A 43 -1.58 13.02 -6.61
C ALA A 43 -1.61 13.88 -7.88
N HIS A 44 -0.46 14.40 -8.31
CA HIS A 44 -0.32 15.15 -9.58
C HIS A 44 -0.65 14.27 -10.78
N ALA A 45 -0.13 13.07 -10.85
CA ALA A 45 -0.44 12.13 -11.92
C ALA A 45 -1.94 11.74 -11.97
N LEU A 46 -2.64 11.88 -10.84
CA LEU A 46 -4.09 11.80 -10.75
C LEU A 46 -4.80 13.13 -11.02
N GLY A 47 -4.09 14.19 -11.43
CA GLY A 47 -4.68 15.46 -11.87
C GLY A 47 -4.90 16.48 -10.76
N LEU A 48 -4.31 16.31 -9.58
CA LEU A 48 -4.23 17.40 -8.60
C LEU A 48 -3.31 18.49 -9.17
N ASP A 49 -3.83 19.69 -9.30
CA ASP A 49 -3.11 20.83 -9.87
C ASP A 49 -2.82 21.87 -8.78
N GLU A 50 -1.61 21.84 -8.22
CA GLU A 50 -1.18 22.79 -7.19
C GLU A 50 -1.03 24.20 -7.74
N ASP A 51 -0.70 24.35 -9.02
CA ASP A 51 -0.60 25.66 -9.66
C ASP A 51 -1.98 26.31 -9.83
N ALA A 52 -3.04 25.50 -9.95
CA ALA A 52 -4.43 25.95 -9.92
C ALA A 52 -4.98 26.18 -8.50
N GLY A 53 -4.18 25.89 -7.45
CA GLY A 53 -4.55 26.07 -6.06
C GLY A 53 -5.17 24.83 -5.40
N ASP A 54 -5.13 23.69 -6.04
CA ASP A 54 -5.51 22.42 -5.43
C ASP A 54 -4.53 22.03 -4.33
N THR A 55 -5.03 21.42 -3.26
CA THR A 55 -4.18 20.95 -2.17
C THR A 55 -4.56 19.52 -1.78
N PHE A 56 -3.56 18.67 -1.57
CA PHE A 56 -3.78 17.40 -0.90
C PHE A 56 -3.86 17.64 0.61
N GLY A 57 -5.08 17.63 1.17
CA GLY A 57 -5.35 18.02 2.55
C GLY A 57 -5.33 16.89 3.56
N ALA A 58 -5.38 15.62 3.11
CA ALA A 58 -5.31 14.49 4.04
C ALA A 58 -3.89 14.36 4.62
N PRO A 59 -3.73 14.18 5.94
CA PRO A 59 -2.41 14.05 6.53
C PRO A 59 -1.71 12.79 6.04
N PRO A 60 -0.39 12.84 5.78
CA PRO A 60 0.36 11.67 5.35
C PRO A 60 0.40 10.61 6.47
N LEU A 61 0.48 9.33 6.07
CA LEU A 61 0.53 8.21 7.02
C LEU A 61 1.70 8.31 7.99
N SER A 62 2.87 8.76 7.53
CA SER A 62 4.06 8.90 8.37
C SER A 62 3.90 9.93 9.49
N ALA A 63 3.11 11.00 9.27
CA ALA A 63 2.89 12.04 10.28
C ALA A 63 2.09 11.53 11.50
N ARG A 64 1.38 10.43 11.39
CA ARG A 64 0.51 9.87 12.42
C ARG A 64 0.85 8.42 12.77
N THR A 65 2.08 7.98 12.51
CA THR A 65 2.51 6.58 12.74
C THR A 65 2.22 6.10 14.18
N GLY A 66 2.34 6.98 15.19
CA GLY A 66 2.03 6.62 16.58
C GLY A 66 0.55 6.29 16.79
N GLU A 67 -0.35 7.08 16.22
CA GLU A 67 -1.81 6.87 16.27
C GLU A 67 -2.20 5.61 15.48
N ILE A 68 -1.60 5.42 14.30
CA ILE A 68 -1.79 4.21 13.49
C ILE A 68 -1.38 2.96 14.29
N LYS A 69 -0.23 2.97 14.96
CA LYS A 69 0.22 1.86 15.80
C LYS A 69 -0.77 1.57 16.95
N ASP A 70 -1.23 2.58 17.67
CA ASP A 70 -2.20 2.40 18.76
C ASP A 70 -3.52 1.83 18.23
N HIS A 71 -4.01 2.31 17.09
CA HIS A 71 -5.21 1.81 16.44
C HIS A 71 -5.06 0.34 16.04
N LEU A 72 -3.98 -0.02 15.33
CA LEU A 72 -3.75 -1.37 14.82
C LEU A 72 -3.42 -2.37 15.93
N ARG A 73 -2.74 -1.93 17.00
CA ARG A 73 -2.49 -2.76 18.18
C ARG A 73 -3.77 -3.30 18.77
N GLY A 74 -4.81 -2.46 18.85
CA GLY A 74 -6.07 -2.83 19.48
C GLY A 74 -5.86 -3.33 20.91
N THR A 75 -6.42 -4.49 21.20
CA THR A 75 -6.31 -5.18 22.51
C THR A 75 -5.32 -6.36 22.48
N ASN A 76 -4.43 -6.44 21.47
CA ASN A 76 -3.48 -7.54 21.35
C ASN A 76 -2.54 -7.61 22.58
N PRO A 77 -2.64 -8.67 23.40
CA PRO A 77 -1.88 -8.78 24.64
C PRO A 77 -0.38 -9.03 24.42
N ARG A 78 0.02 -9.41 23.20
CA ARG A 78 1.42 -9.65 22.85
C ARG A 78 2.18 -8.36 22.52
N ILE A 79 1.46 -7.26 22.26
CA ILE A 79 2.02 -5.95 21.96
C ILE A 79 1.80 -5.04 23.15
N VAL A 80 2.82 -4.92 24.01
CA VAL A 80 2.74 -4.21 25.29
C VAL A 80 2.45 -2.72 25.15
N SER A 81 2.96 -2.09 24.09
CA SER A 81 2.75 -0.65 23.81
C SER A 81 2.99 -0.33 22.35
N ARG A 82 2.58 0.86 21.89
CA ARG A 82 2.90 1.35 20.54
C ARG A 82 4.42 1.48 20.30
N ALA A 83 5.20 1.74 21.36
CA ALA A 83 6.65 1.85 21.25
C ALA A 83 7.32 0.50 20.91
N ALA A 84 6.68 -0.62 21.30
CA ALA A 84 7.12 -1.96 20.94
C ALA A 84 6.68 -2.38 19.51
N MET A 85 5.85 -1.60 18.80
CA MET A 85 5.50 -1.89 17.41
C MET A 85 6.52 -1.30 16.45
N VAL A 86 7.00 -2.13 15.54
CA VAL A 86 7.83 -1.73 14.40
C VAL A 86 7.05 -1.94 13.09
N LYS A 87 7.56 -1.41 11.98
CA LYS A 87 6.91 -1.48 10.66
C LYS A 87 6.50 -2.90 10.23
N THR A 88 7.25 -3.90 10.66
CA THR A 88 7.00 -5.31 10.32
C THR A 88 6.12 -6.05 11.33
N THR A 89 5.64 -5.41 12.39
CA THR A 89 4.80 -6.07 13.40
C THR A 89 3.57 -6.69 12.75
N PRO A 90 3.42 -8.04 12.80
CA PRO A 90 2.27 -8.72 12.22
C PRO A 90 1.06 -8.60 13.14
N PRO A 91 -0.17 -8.70 12.62
CA PRO A 91 -1.35 -8.81 13.46
C PRO A 91 -1.37 -10.14 14.23
N GLY A 92 -2.08 -10.14 15.35
CA GLY A 92 -2.37 -11.29 16.18
C GLY A 92 -3.77 -11.18 16.77
N ARG A 93 -4.15 -12.11 17.64
CA ARG A 93 -5.43 -12.02 18.35
C ARG A 93 -5.52 -10.75 19.17
N GLY A 94 -6.62 -10.00 18.99
CA GLY A 94 -6.84 -8.70 19.61
C GLY A 94 -6.27 -7.53 18.81
N SER A 95 -5.47 -7.74 17.76
CA SER A 95 -5.13 -6.70 16.80
C SER A 95 -6.35 -6.25 16.00
N ARG A 96 -6.41 -4.98 15.68
CA ARG A 96 -7.44 -4.46 14.77
C ARG A 96 -7.06 -4.79 13.33
N LEU A 97 -7.96 -5.48 12.63
CA LEU A 97 -7.88 -5.72 11.20
C LEU A 97 -8.72 -4.70 10.45
N LEU A 98 -8.23 -4.29 9.30
CA LEU A 98 -8.85 -3.28 8.45
C LEU A 98 -9.54 -3.94 7.27
N ARG A 99 -10.67 -3.37 6.83
CA ARG A 99 -11.29 -3.64 5.52
C ARG A 99 -10.91 -2.52 4.56
N LEU A 100 -10.82 -2.82 3.28
CA LEU A 100 -10.61 -1.78 2.29
C LEU A 100 -11.76 -0.76 2.33
N LEU A 101 -11.43 0.52 2.48
CA LEU A 101 -12.41 1.62 2.61
C LEU A 101 -13.50 1.36 3.67
N GLY A 102 -13.17 0.59 4.73
CA GLY A 102 -14.05 0.42 5.88
C GLY A 102 -14.17 1.71 6.70
N ASP A 103 -15.19 1.75 7.56
CA ASP A 103 -15.41 2.86 8.50
C ASP A 103 -14.41 2.77 9.65
N ASP A 104 -13.15 3.06 9.37
CA ASP A 104 -12.10 3.14 10.39
C ASP A 104 -11.36 4.48 10.33
N GLU A 105 -10.71 4.82 11.44
CA GLU A 105 -10.02 6.09 11.58
C GLU A 105 -8.90 6.30 10.57
N ILE A 106 -8.25 5.22 10.11
CA ILE A 106 -7.14 5.34 9.14
C ILE A 106 -7.70 5.82 7.81
N HIS A 107 -8.75 5.17 7.29
CA HIS A 107 -9.36 5.58 6.03
C HIS A 107 -10.01 6.95 6.13
N THR A 108 -10.80 7.19 7.19
CA THR A 108 -11.47 8.48 7.38
C THR A 108 -10.48 9.65 7.43
N ARG A 109 -9.30 9.43 7.98
CA ARG A 109 -8.33 10.50 8.24
C ARG A 109 -7.32 10.69 7.12
N HIS A 110 -6.89 9.60 6.47
CA HIS A 110 -5.76 9.60 5.55
C HIS A 110 -6.13 9.45 4.08
N VAL A 111 -7.39 9.14 3.76
CA VAL A 111 -7.84 9.02 2.37
C VAL A 111 -8.43 10.34 1.90
N GLN A 112 -7.95 10.83 0.77
CA GLN A 112 -8.57 11.89 -0.02
C GLN A 112 -8.86 11.38 -1.42
N ARG A 113 -9.98 11.80 -2.02
CA ARG A 113 -10.27 11.46 -3.42
C ARG A 113 -9.63 12.48 -4.35
N VAL A 114 -8.87 11.99 -5.33
CA VAL A 114 -8.32 12.76 -6.43
C VAL A 114 -8.80 12.13 -7.73
N ASP A 115 -9.50 12.87 -8.57
CA ASP A 115 -10.15 12.36 -9.80
C ASP A 115 -10.95 11.04 -9.56
N GLY A 116 -11.71 10.99 -8.48
CA GLY A 116 -12.51 9.81 -8.10
C GLY A 116 -11.71 8.66 -7.46
N VAL A 117 -10.38 8.69 -7.48
CA VAL A 117 -9.49 7.68 -6.90
C VAL A 117 -9.24 8.00 -5.41
N PRO A 118 -9.59 7.09 -4.47
CA PRO A 118 -9.19 7.22 -3.08
C PRO A 118 -7.68 7.07 -2.97
N LEU A 119 -7.01 8.10 -2.48
CA LEU A 119 -5.55 8.19 -2.38
C LEU A 119 -5.11 8.39 -0.94
N MET A 120 -4.09 7.65 -0.52
CA MET A 120 -3.28 7.91 0.67
C MET A 120 -1.85 8.24 0.25
N VAL A 121 -1.18 9.10 0.99
CA VAL A 121 0.23 9.44 0.77
C VAL A 121 1.08 9.01 1.97
N THR A 122 2.28 8.56 1.70
CA THR A 122 3.23 8.15 2.76
C THR A 122 3.75 9.35 3.52
N GLY A 123 4.03 10.44 2.86
CA GLY A 123 4.66 11.68 3.34
C GLY A 123 5.99 11.94 2.65
N ALA A 124 6.19 13.16 2.15
CA ALA A 124 7.43 13.59 1.53
C ALA A 124 8.59 13.59 2.54
N PHE A 125 9.79 13.53 2.01
CA PHE A 125 10.99 13.80 2.80
C PHE A 125 11.06 15.31 3.06
N ASP A 126 11.20 15.72 4.29
CA ASP A 126 11.27 17.13 4.66
C ASP A 126 12.63 17.51 5.30
N GLU A 127 12.84 18.80 5.53
CA GLU A 127 14.10 19.30 6.09
C GLU A 127 14.42 18.71 7.47
N SER A 128 13.41 18.37 8.27
CA SER A 128 13.59 17.75 9.59
C SER A 128 14.09 16.30 9.52
N ASP A 129 13.96 15.66 8.35
CA ASP A 129 14.46 14.31 8.11
C ASP A 129 15.94 14.27 7.71
N LEU A 130 16.52 15.43 7.31
CA LEU A 130 17.89 15.50 6.81
C LEU A 130 18.91 15.05 7.87
N GLY A 131 19.61 13.95 7.58
CA GLY A 131 20.63 13.38 8.46
C GLY A 131 20.09 12.64 9.70
N VAL A 132 18.76 12.57 9.87
CA VAL A 132 18.11 11.99 11.06
C VAL A 132 17.27 10.76 10.71
N ALA A 133 16.50 10.82 9.62
CA ALA A 133 15.60 9.75 9.24
C ALA A 133 15.93 9.17 7.85
N CYS A 134 15.73 7.88 7.70
CA CYS A 134 15.75 7.23 6.39
C CYS A 134 14.34 7.24 5.83
N TYR A 135 14.17 7.49 4.53
CA TYR A 135 12.86 7.43 3.88
C TYR A 135 12.13 6.09 4.12
N HIS A 136 12.86 4.99 4.22
CA HIS A 136 12.29 3.69 4.55
C HIS A 136 11.55 3.66 5.90
N SER A 137 11.83 4.60 6.81
CA SER A 137 11.06 4.73 8.06
C SER A 137 9.65 5.26 7.80
N LYS A 138 9.47 6.15 6.82
CA LYS A 138 8.16 6.68 6.43
C LYS A 138 7.28 5.62 5.75
N LEU A 139 7.86 4.75 4.93
CA LEU A 139 7.17 3.58 4.36
C LEU A 139 6.69 2.58 5.43
N GLY A 140 7.22 2.67 6.64
CA GLY A 140 6.82 1.80 7.74
C GLY A 140 5.33 1.87 8.09
N ALA A 141 4.70 3.02 7.93
CA ALA A 141 3.26 3.17 8.16
C ALA A 141 2.44 2.44 7.07
N VAL A 142 2.90 2.46 5.81
CA VAL A 142 2.29 1.68 4.71
C VAL A 142 2.44 0.19 4.96
N GLU A 143 3.62 -0.26 5.39
CA GLU A 143 3.86 -1.68 5.70
C GLU A 143 2.96 -2.16 6.84
N LEU A 144 2.82 -1.38 7.92
CA LEU A 144 1.90 -1.66 9.01
C LEU A 144 0.43 -1.71 8.55
N TYR A 145 0.01 -0.74 7.74
CA TYR A 145 -1.32 -0.72 7.16
C TYR A 145 -1.59 -1.99 6.36
N LEU A 146 -0.70 -2.34 5.43
CA LEU A 146 -0.84 -3.55 4.60
C LEU A 146 -0.77 -4.83 5.43
N ASN A 147 0.01 -4.89 6.52
CA ASN A 147 0.05 -6.04 7.40
C ASN A 147 -1.29 -6.30 8.10
N HIS A 148 -2.08 -5.26 8.37
CA HIS A 148 -3.36 -5.37 9.07
C HIS A 148 -4.59 -5.32 8.16
N LEU A 149 -4.40 -5.01 6.87
CA LEU A 149 -5.48 -4.98 5.89
C LEU A 149 -5.91 -6.39 5.50
N VAL A 150 -7.22 -6.60 5.37
CA VAL A 150 -7.83 -7.80 4.78
C VAL A 150 -8.67 -7.34 3.59
N ASP A 151 -8.10 -7.46 2.41
CA ASP A 151 -8.73 -7.15 1.13
C ASP A 151 -9.36 -8.42 0.53
N GLY A 152 -10.52 -8.25 -0.10
CA GLY A 152 -11.29 -9.31 -0.75
C GLY A 152 -11.06 -9.42 -2.27
N PRO A 153 -11.69 -10.41 -2.90
CA PRO A 153 -11.76 -10.49 -4.36
C PRO A 153 -12.43 -9.24 -4.94
N GLY A 154 -11.88 -8.70 -6.04
CA GLY A 154 -12.40 -7.49 -6.68
C GLY A 154 -12.11 -6.18 -5.93
N GLU A 155 -11.40 -6.23 -4.80
CA GLU A 155 -10.88 -5.07 -4.09
C GLU A 155 -9.40 -4.87 -4.42
N TYR A 156 -8.97 -3.61 -4.60
CA TYR A 156 -7.61 -3.31 -5.06
C TYR A 156 -6.90 -2.32 -4.16
N VAL A 157 -5.62 -2.60 -3.89
CA VAL A 157 -4.67 -1.62 -3.37
C VAL A 157 -3.59 -1.42 -4.41
N VAL A 158 -3.44 -0.20 -4.91
CA VAL A 158 -2.45 0.14 -5.93
C VAL A 158 -1.36 0.99 -5.28
N VAL A 159 -0.13 0.51 -5.25
CA VAL A 159 0.97 1.20 -4.59
C VAL A 159 2.00 1.64 -5.64
N ASP A 160 2.21 2.95 -5.74
CA ASP A 160 3.34 3.52 -6.47
C ASP A 160 4.58 3.43 -5.57
N MET A 161 5.54 2.60 -5.96
CA MET A 161 6.72 2.32 -5.14
C MET A 161 7.91 3.18 -5.55
N THR A 162 8.81 3.40 -4.60
CA THR A 162 10.11 4.01 -4.88
C THR A 162 10.89 3.25 -5.96
N ALA A 163 11.87 3.92 -6.56
CA ALA A 163 12.62 3.38 -7.69
C ALA A 163 13.65 2.33 -7.26
N GLY A 164 13.86 1.33 -8.13
CA GLY A 164 15.00 0.43 -8.09
C GLY A 164 15.00 -0.58 -6.94
N ALA A 165 16.20 -0.93 -6.50
CA ALA A 165 16.44 -1.92 -5.44
C ALA A 165 15.98 -1.47 -4.05
N ASP A 166 15.71 -0.19 -3.86
CA ASP A 166 15.20 0.37 -2.59
C ASP A 166 13.84 -0.23 -2.20
N ALA A 167 13.09 -0.73 -3.19
CA ALA A 167 11.85 -1.47 -2.94
C ALA A 167 12.06 -2.70 -2.02
N PHE A 168 13.28 -3.28 -1.99
CA PHE A 168 13.62 -4.43 -1.14
C PHE A 168 14.15 -4.06 0.25
N ALA A 169 14.37 -2.78 0.53
CA ALA A 169 14.94 -2.35 1.82
C ALA A 169 14.02 -2.58 3.03
N SER A 170 12.80 -3.03 2.80
CA SER A 170 11.85 -3.42 3.83
C SER A 170 11.10 -4.69 3.42
N GLY A 171 10.33 -5.30 4.33
CA GLY A 171 9.45 -6.43 4.02
C GLY A 171 8.28 -6.08 3.09
N LEU A 172 8.10 -4.79 2.77
CA LEU A 172 6.97 -4.28 2.00
C LEU A 172 6.80 -4.96 0.63
N PHE A 173 7.90 -5.28 -0.07
CA PHE A 173 7.85 -5.95 -1.38
C PHE A 173 7.15 -7.32 -1.34
N THR A 174 7.07 -7.96 -0.17
CA THR A 174 6.35 -9.23 0.01
C THR A 174 4.86 -9.06 0.31
N ARG A 175 4.37 -7.83 0.33
CA ARG A 175 2.97 -7.50 0.66
C ARG A 175 2.06 -7.44 -0.55
N PHE A 176 2.55 -7.77 -1.76
CA PHE A 176 1.82 -7.63 -3.01
C PHE A 176 1.45 -8.99 -3.62
N ASP A 177 0.24 -9.05 -4.18
CA ASP A 177 -0.25 -10.22 -4.92
C ASP A 177 0.29 -10.22 -6.36
N MET A 178 0.66 -9.02 -6.87
CA MET A 178 1.29 -8.80 -8.16
C MET A 178 2.21 -7.58 -8.10
N THR A 179 3.40 -7.71 -8.64
CA THR A 179 4.32 -6.59 -8.84
C THR A 179 4.54 -6.35 -10.33
N PHE A 180 4.13 -5.17 -10.80
CA PHE A 180 4.38 -4.72 -12.16
C PHE A 180 5.71 -3.98 -12.25
N LEU A 181 6.64 -4.54 -13.01
CA LEU A 181 7.92 -3.94 -13.33
C LEU A 181 7.77 -3.08 -14.58
N VAL A 182 7.83 -1.76 -14.41
CA VAL A 182 7.73 -0.80 -15.51
C VAL A 182 9.11 -0.66 -16.17
N VAL A 183 9.22 -1.14 -17.41
CA VAL A 183 10.48 -1.26 -18.13
C VAL A 183 10.42 -0.46 -19.44
N GLU A 184 11.28 0.55 -19.57
CA GLU A 184 11.52 1.22 -20.85
C GLU A 184 12.42 0.33 -21.75
N PRO A 185 12.36 0.47 -23.10
CA PRO A 185 13.23 -0.27 -24.02
C PRO A 185 14.69 0.23 -23.97
N THR A 186 15.30 0.15 -22.78
CA THR A 186 16.68 0.59 -22.53
C THR A 186 17.43 -0.42 -21.67
N ARG A 187 18.74 -0.58 -21.91
CA ARG A 187 19.59 -1.47 -21.12
C ARG A 187 19.56 -1.16 -19.62
N LYS A 188 19.48 0.12 -19.25
CA LYS A 188 19.40 0.53 -17.83
C LYS A 188 18.10 0.07 -17.17
N SER A 189 16.98 0.16 -17.87
CA SER A 189 15.68 -0.28 -17.34
C SER A 189 15.63 -1.80 -17.21
N VAL A 190 16.13 -2.52 -18.22
CA VAL A 190 16.28 -3.99 -18.21
C VAL A 190 17.20 -4.47 -17.08
N SER A 191 18.28 -3.73 -16.76
CA SER A 191 19.16 -4.09 -15.65
C SER A 191 18.42 -4.06 -14.30
N VAL A 192 17.56 -3.06 -14.07
CA VAL A 192 16.73 -2.98 -12.84
C VAL A 192 15.73 -4.15 -12.80
N TYR A 193 15.10 -4.49 -13.93
CA TYR A 193 14.23 -5.67 -14.01
C TYR A 193 14.96 -6.95 -13.62
N ARG A 194 16.15 -7.20 -14.18
CA ARG A 194 16.91 -8.42 -13.88
C ARG A 194 17.26 -8.54 -12.39
N GLN A 195 17.70 -7.45 -11.80
CA GLN A 195 18.01 -7.37 -10.37
C GLN A 195 16.76 -7.63 -9.52
N TYR A 196 15.62 -7.01 -9.89
CA TYR A 196 14.37 -7.20 -9.17
C TYR A 196 13.88 -8.66 -9.27
N ARG A 197 13.93 -9.24 -10.47
CA ARG A 197 13.53 -10.63 -10.75
C ARG A 197 14.32 -11.62 -9.89
N GLU A 198 15.63 -11.43 -9.78
CA GLU A 198 16.52 -12.29 -8.97
C GLU A 198 16.07 -12.29 -7.50
N HIS A 199 15.89 -11.12 -6.91
CA HIS A 199 15.43 -11.01 -5.52
C HIS A 199 13.97 -11.48 -5.32
N ALA A 200 13.08 -11.18 -6.25
CA ALA A 200 11.68 -11.63 -6.17
C ALA A 200 11.56 -13.15 -6.22
N ALA A 201 12.40 -13.83 -7.00
CA ALA A 201 12.40 -15.28 -7.14
C ALA A 201 12.72 -15.99 -5.80
N GLU A 202 13.62 -15.44 -4.98
CA GLU A 202 13.97 -16.00 -3.67
C GLU A 202 12.76 -16.12 -2.74
N PHE A 203 11.82 -15.17 -2.84
CA PHE A 203 10.62 -15.13 -2.01
C PHE A 203 9.34 -15.60 -2.72
N GLY A 204 9.46 -16.05 -3.96
CA GLY A 204 8.30 -16.46 -4.76
C GLY A 204 7.31 -15.31 -5.05
N ILE A 205 7.80 -14.08 -5.15
CA ILE A 205 6.96 -12.90 -5.40
C ILE A 205 6.51 -12.89 -6.87
N PRO A 206 5.22 -12.82 -7.15
CA PRO A 206 4.71 -12.73 -8.51
C PRO A 206 5.10 -11.40 -9.15
N ILE A 207 5.76 -11.48 -10.30
CA ILE A 207 6.13 -10.31 -11.10
C ILE A 207 5.59 -10.42 -12.51
N ALA A 208 5.34 -9.28 -13.14
CA ALA A 208 5.11 -9.16 -14.57
C ALA A 208 5.72 -7.85 -15.07
N VAL A 209 6.19 -7.85 -16.31
CA VAL A 209 6.77 -6.66 -16.93
C VAL A 209 5.71 -5.91 -17.72
N VAL A 210 5.68 -4.60 -17.52
CA VAL A 210 4.93 -3.65 -18.35
C VAL A 210 5.93 -2.81 -19.12
N GLY A 211 6.04 -3.06 -20.43
CA GLY A 211 6.82 -2.20 -21.31
C GLY A 211 6.22 -0.80 -21.33
N ASN A 212 7.03 0.25 -21.27
CA ASN A 212 6.52 1.62 -21.31
C ASN A 212 7.31 2.49 -22.26
N LYS A 213 6.67 3.52 -22.80
CA LYS A 213 7.24 4.47 -23.77
C LYS A 213 7.72 3.79 -25.05
N VAL A 214 7.03 2.75 -25.46
CA VAL A 214 7.32 2.05 -26.72
C VAL A 214 6.96 2.95 -27.88
N THR A 215 7.90 3.17 -28.80
CA THR A 215 7.71 4.06 -29.97
C THR A 215 7.57 3.30 -31.28
N GLY A 216 7.98 2.04 -31.32
CA GLY A 216 7.92 1.22 -32.52
C GLY A 216 8.23 -0.25 -32.31
N GLU A 217 8.27 -0.99 -33.39
CA GLU A 217 8.48 -2.43 -33.38
C GLU A 217 9.85 -2.84 -32.81
N GLU A 218 10.90 -2.05 -33.10
CA GLU A 218 12.26 -2.30 -32.59
C GLU A 218 12.30 -2.26 -31.07
N ASP A 219 11.58 -1.30 -30.44
CA ASP A 219 11.46 -1.22 -28.98
C ASP A 219 10.78 -2.46 -28.40
N LEU A 220 9.73 -2.93 -29.06
CA LEU A 220 9.01 -4.12 -28.64
C LEU A 220 9.85 -5.39 -28.78
N LEU A 221 10.60 -5.52 -29.87
CA LEU A 221 11.53 -6.63 -30.07
C LEU A 221 12.62 -6.63 -29.01
N PHE A 222 13.19 -5.45 -28.71
CA PHE A 222 14.16 -5.29 -27.63
C PHE A 222 13.61 -5.76 -26.28
N LEU A 223 12.39 -5.36 -25.92
CA LEU A 223 11.77 -5.79 -24.67
C LEU A 223 11.56 -7.31 -24.66
N LYS A 224 10.99 -7.89 -25.71
CA LYS A 224 10.77 -9.34 -25.82
C LYS A 224 12.06 -10.13 -25.70
N GLU A 225 13.14 -9.68 -26.33
CA GLU A 225 14.46 -10.33 -26.27
C GLU A 225 15.01 -10.36 -24.83
N HIS A 226 14.79 -9.27 -24.06
CA HIS A 226 15.47 -9.08 -22.79
C HIS A 226 14.65 -9.49 -21.55
N VAL A 227 13.31 -9.49 -21.64
CA VAL A 227 12.44 -9.86 -20.52
C VAL A 227 11.60 -11.12 -20.80
N GLY A 228 11.55 -11.57 -22.04
CA GLY A 228 10.91 -12.84 -22.43
C GLY A 228 9.43 -12.90 -22.04
N ASP A 229 9.04 -14.03 -21.48
CA ASP A 229 7.66 -14.35 -21.11
C ASP A 229 7.13 -13.50 -19.93
N ASP A 230 8.00 -12.79 -19.22
CA ASP A 230 7.58 -11.88 -18.17
C ASP A 230 6.89 -10.60 -18.74
N LEU A 231 7.02 -10.32 -20.08
CA LEU A 231 6.34 -9.20 -20.74
C LEU A 231 4.83 -9.46 -20.84
N LEU A 232 4.08 -8.92 -19.91
CA LEU A 232 2.61 -9.05 -19.87
C LEU A 232 1.92 -8.13 -20.89
N ALA A 233 2.33 -6.88 -20.92
CA ALA A 233 1.74 -5.83 -21.75
C ALA A 233 2.75 -4.73 -22.01
N TYR A 234 2.43 -3.82 -22.94
CA TYR A 234 3.22 -2.61 -23.12
C TYR A 234 2.34 -1.40 -23.40
N CYS A 235 2.82 -0.22 -23.02
CA CYS A 235 2.22 1.07 -23.33
C CYS A 235 3.08 1.81 -24.34
N VAL A 236 2.42 2.42 -25.32
CA VAL A 236 3.07 3.30 -26.28
C VAL A 236 3.28 4.70 -25.68
N GLN A 237 4.17 5.48 -26.27
CA GLN A 237 4.35 6.89 -25.93
C GLN A 237 3.00 7.60 -25.98
N SER A 238 2.58 8.19 -24.87
CA SER A 238 1.23 8.75 -24.72
C SER A 238 1.18 10.26 -24.94
N SER A 239 0.35 10.69 -25.86
CA SER A 239 0.00 12.12 -26.07
C SER A 239 -0.92 12.64 -24.95
N TYR A 240 -1.78 11.77 -24.41
CA TYR A 240 -2.65 12.05 -23.27
C TYR A 240 -1.81 12.42 -22.04
N VAL A 241 -0.85 11.54 -21.66
CA VAL A 241 0.04 11.78 -20.53
C VAL A 241 0.86 13.05 -20.72
N ARG A 242 1.41 13.25 -21.94
CA ARG A 242 2.19 14.45 -22.22
C ARG A 242 1.38 15.74 -22.12
N ALA A 243 0.12 15.72 -22.54
CA ALA A 243 -0.77 16.88 -22.39
C ALA A 243 -1.05 17.17 -20.92
N GLN A 244 -1.30 16.13 -20.11
CA GLN A 244 -1.50 16.25 -18.67
C GLN A 244 -0.27 16.84 -17.97
N GLU A 245 0.93 16.30 -18.21
CA GLU A 245 2.19 16.79 -17.63
C GLU A 245 2.52 18.25 -18.02
N GLN A 246 1.92 18.75 -19.08
CA GLN A 246 2.08 20.12 -19.57
C GLN A 246 0.92 21.04 -19.18
N GLY A 247 -0.02 20.59 -18.33
CA GLY A 247 -1.19 21.38 -17.96
C GLY A 247 -2.12 21.74 -19.13
N ARG A 248 -2.08 20.94 -20.22
CA ARG A 248 -2.92 21.15 -21.41
C ARG A 248 -4.17 20.28 -21.35
N GLU A 249 -5.18 20.70 -22.13
CA GLU A 249 -6.38 19.89 -22.32
C GLU A 249 -6.00 18.49 -22.84
N GLN A 250 -6.51 17.49 -22.15
CA GLN A 250 -6.25 16.08 -22.45
C GLN A 250 -7.31 15.56 -23.43
N GLY A 251 -6.85 14.84 -24.45
CA GLY A 251 -7.73 14.04 -25.31
C GLY A 251 -8.17 12.75 -24.64
N GLU A 252 -8.46 11.74 -25.43
CA GLU A 252 -8.69 10.39 -24.95
C GLU A 252 -7.36 9.64 -24.79
N LEU A 253 -7.29 8.74 -23.80
CA LEU A 253 -6.16 7.80 -23.68
C LEU A 253 -6.12 6.90 -24.90
N GLU A 254 -4.95 6.68 -25.44
CA GLU A 254 -4.75 5.82 -26.61
C GLU A 254 -5.39 4.43 -26.38
N ALA A 255 -6.13 3.93 -27.37
CA ALA A 255 -6.82 2.65 -27.28
C ALA A 255 -5.88 1.48 -26.92
N HIS A 256 -4.63 1.52 -27.43
CA HIS A 256 -3.62 0.55 -27.08
C HIS A 256 -3.25 0.60 -25.59
N ASN A 257 -3.05 1.78 -25.04
CA ASN A 257 -2.71 1.97 -23.63
C ASN A 257 -3.90 1.54 -22.73
N LEU A 258 -5.13 1.86 -23.13
CA LEU A 258 -6.33 1.38 -22.43
C LEU A 258 -6.43 -0.15 -22.43
N HIS A 259 -6.12 -0.80 -23.57
CA HIS A 259 -6.08 -2.25 -23.66
C HIS A 259 -4.99 -2.84 -22.74
N ALA A 260 -3.80 -2.23 -22.69
CA ALA A 260 -2.75 -2.65 -21.76
C ALA A 260 -3.22 -2.60 -20.30
N LEU A 261 -3.90 -1.52 -19.87
CA LEU A 261 -4.46 -1.43 -18.51
C LEU A 261 -5.50 -2.54 -18.22
N THR A 262 -6.30 -2.91 -19.21
CA THR A 262 -7.23 -4.04 -19.10
C THR A 262 -6.47 -5.36 -18.91
N GLN A 263 -5.41 -5.61 -19.68
CA GLN A 263 -4.56 -6.79 -19.50
C GLN A 263 -3.93 -6.87 -18.10
N LEU A 264 -3.51 -5.72 -17.55
CA LEU A 264 -3.00 -5.66 -16.18
C LEU A 264 -4.07 -6.07 -15.17
N LYS A 265 -5.29 -5.52 -15.33
CA LYS A 265 -6.42 -5.87 -14.46
C LYS A 265 -6.75 -7.35 -14.54
N ASP A 266 -6.85 -7.90 -15.74
CA ASP A 266 -7.16 -9.31 -15.96
C ASP A 266 -6.10 -10.23 -15.33
N ALA A 267 -4.82 -9.85 -15.42
CA ALA A 267 -3.73 -10.58 -14.79
C ALA A 267 -3.81 -10.57 -13.25
N VAL A 268 -4.26 -9.46 -12.66
CA VAL A 268 -4.49 -9.36 -11.21
C VAL A 268 -5.71 -10.19 -10.81
N ASP A 269 -6.80 -10.12 -11.56
CA ASP A 269 -8.05 -10.84 -11.28
C ASP A 269 -7.91 -12.35 -11.41
N ALA A 270 -7.02 -12.82 -12.26
CA ALA A 270 -6.68 -14.23 -12.41
C ALA A 270 -5.90 -14.80 -11.20
N ARG A 271 -5.42 -13.95 -10.28
CA ARG A 271 -4.68 -14.39 -9.10
C ARG A 271 -5.62 -14.77 -7.96
N THR A 272 -5.22 -15.78 -7.21
CA THR A 272 -5.82 -16.10 -5.91
C THR A 272 -4.87 -15.67 -4.81
N LYS A 273 -5.37 -14.95 -3.82
CA LYS A 273 -4.56 -14.48 -2.70
C LYS A 273 -4.18 -15.65 -1.79
N ASP A 274 -2.89 -15.83 -1.58
CA ASP A 274 -2.33 -16.81 -0.65
C ASP A 274 -2.05 -16.17 0.73
N TRP A 275 -3.07 -16.17 1.59
CA TRP A 275 -2.97 -15.63 2.93
C TRP A 275 -1.92 -16.34 3.80
N ALA A 276 -1.67 -17.64 3.56
CA ALA A 276 -0.68 -18.41 4.32
C ALA A 276 0.74 -17.94 3.97
N THR A 277 1.05 -17.77 2.69
CA THR A 277 2.33 -17.20 2.25
C THR A 277 2.48 -15.75 2.70
N PHE A 278 1.42 -14.96 2.60
CA PHE A 278 1.41 -13.58 3.08
C PHE A 278 1.76 -13.49 4.57
N GLN A 279 1.12 -14.30 5.41
CA GLN A 279 1.41 -14.37 6.85
C GLN A 279 2.82 -14.88 7.13
N ARG A 280 3.27 -15.91 6.43
CA ARG A 280 4.63 -16.45 6.58
C ARG A 280 5.68 -15.37 6.34
N HIS A 281 5.58 -14.62 5.26
CA HIS A 281 6.51 -13.52 4.98
C HIS A 281 6.42 -12.41 6.02
N ALA A 282 5.21 -12.05 6.50
CA ALA A 282 5.07 -11.05 7.55
C ALA A 282 5.84 -11.44 8.82
N VAL A 283 5.68 -12.69 9.25
CA VAL A 283 6.39 -13.23 10.41
C VAL A 283 7.89 -13.31 10.16
N GLU A 284 8.31 -13.81 9.00
CA GLU A 284 9.72 -13.94 8.65
C GLU A 284 10.44 -12.59 8.69
N PHE A 285 9.90 -11.57 8.01
CA PHE A 285 10.51 -10.23 8.01
C PHE A 285 10.44 -9.56 9.39
N HIS A 286 9.41 -9.84 10.18
CA HIS A 286 9.36 -9.36 11.56
C HIS A 286 10.49 -9.96 12.40
N LEU A 287 10.69 -11.27 12.34
CA LEU A 287 11.77 -11.95 13.07
C LEU A 287 13.17 -11.52 12.61
N ARG A 288 13.36 -11.32 11.29
CA ARG A 288 14.61 -10.77 10.75
C ARG A 288 14.90 -9.36 11.29
N ASN A 289 13.89 -8.48 11.32
CA ASN A 289 14.06 -7.13 11.89
C ASN A 289 14.26 -7.16 13.40
N ALA A 290 13.55 -8.04 14.13
CA ALA A 290 13.74 -8.23 15.56
C ALA A 290 15.20 -8.56 15.89
N ALA A 291 15.77 -9.55 15.20
CA ALA A 291 17.14 -10.00 15.41
C ALA A 291 18.21 -8.99 14.96
N ALA A 292 17.92 -8.24 13.88
CA ALA A 292 18.93 -7.36 13.28
C ALA A 292 19.09 -6.02 14.01
N TRP A 293 18.02 -5.43 14.54
CA TRP A 293 18.06 -4.11 15.15
C TRP A 293 16.89 -3.77 16.07
N ALA A 294 15.70 -4.37 15.86
CA ALA A 294 14.50 -3.81 16.45
C ALA A 294 14.35 -4.19 17.94
N ASN A 295 14.87 -5.32 18.38
CA ASN A 295 14.91 -5.67 19.80
C ASN A 295 15.76 -4.66 20.58
N ASP A 296 16.94 -4.31 20.08
CA ASP A 296 17.83 -3.34 20.72
C ASP A 296 17.20 -1.94 20.73
N ALA A 297 16.60 -1.53 19.60
CA ALA A 297 16.00 -0.21 19.47
C ALA A 297 14.75 -0.02 20.35
N THR A 298 13.97 -1.08 20.58
CA THR A 298 12.73 -1.01 21.38
C THR A 298 12.91 -1.42 22.84
N GLY A 299 13.98 -2.14 23.17
CA GLY A 299 14.18 -2.75 24.49
C GLY A 299 13.22 -3.92 24.77
N HIS A 300 12.61 -4.50 23.73
CA HIS A 300 11.65 -5.60 23.84
C HIS A 300 12.03 -6.78 22.95
N ASP A 301 11.70 -8.01 23.40
CA ASP A 301 11.73 -9.18 22.53
C ASP A 301 10.52 -9.17 21.59
N LEU A 302 10.74 -8.70 20.37
CA LEU A 302 9.68 -8.58 19.37
C LEU A 302 9.26 -9.94 18.79
N ALA A 303 10.09 -10.98 18.92
CA ALA A 303 9.69 -12.33 18.49
C ALA A 303 8.50 -12.84 19.31
N ALA A 304 8.35 -12.41 20.55
CA ALA A 304 7.21 -12.74 21.41
C ALA A 304 5.87 -12.14 20.91
N GLN A 305 5.91 -11.15 20.01
CA GLN A 305 4.70 -10.55 19.41
C GLN A 305 4.03 -11.47 18.39
N VAL A 306 4.77 -12.42 17.82
CA VAL A 306 4.21 -13.38 16.87
C VAL A 306 3.19 -14.28 17.58
N ASP A 307 1.96 -14.33 17.07
CA ASP A 307 0.91 -15.21 17.56
C ASP A 307 0.84 -16.48 16.69
N PRO A 308 1.36 -17.63 17.15
CA PRO A 308 1.39 -18.86 16.36
C PRO A 308 0.00 -19.43 16.09
N GLY A 309 -0.99 -19.05 16.89
CA GLY A 309 -2.39 -19.46 16.72
C GLY A 309 -3.22 -18.55 15.84
N PHE A 310 -2.67 -17.43 15.39
CA PHE A 310 -3.38 -16.49 14.52
C PHE A 310 -3.26 -16.93 13.05
N ARG A 311 -4.36 -16.78 12.31
CA ARG A 311 -4.42 -16.98 10.86
C ARG A 311 -4.96 -15.72 10.21
N HIS A 312 -4.11 -15.04 9.44
CA HIS A 312 -4.48 -13.80 8.75
C HIS A 312 -5.40 -14.09 7.57
N GLY A 313 -6.43 -13.30 7.39
CA GLY A 313 -7.38 -13.43 6.28
C GLY A 313 -8.82 -13.13 6.66
N PRO A 314 -9.78 -13.42 5.76
CA PRO A 314 -11.20 -13.12 5.97
C PRO A 314 -11.80 -13.74 7.23
N GLU A 315 -11.36 -14.94 7.62
CA GLU A 315 -11.85 -15.62 8.83
C GLU A 315 -11.46 -14.87 10.11
N ALA A 316 -10.22 -14.34 10.18
CA ALA A 316 -9.77 -13.54 11.31
C ALA A 316 -10.54 -12.23 11.41
N LEU A 317 -10.88 -11.64 10.27
CA LEU A 317 -11.70 -10.41 10.22
C LEU A 317 -13.13 -10.69 10.71
N ALA A 318 -13.73 -11.80 10.33
CA ALA A 318 -15.05 -12.23 10.79
C ALA A 318 -15.06 -12.50 12.31
N ALA A 319 -14.03 -13.16 12.81
CA ALA A 319 -13.89 -13.45 14.25
C ALA A 319 -13.71 -12.17 15.09
N ALA A 320 -12.99 -11.17 14.57
CA ALA A 320 -12.81 -9.89 15.24
C ALA A 320 -14.13 -9.08 15.32
N GLY A 321 -15.00 -9.19 14.31
CA GLY A 321 -16.31 -8.53 14.27
C GLY A 321 -17.37 -9.17 15.19
N SER A 322 -17.24 -10.46 15.51
CA SER A 322 -18.18 -11.19 16.36
C SER A 322 -17.89 -11.07 17.87
N GLY A 323 -16.72 -10.51 18.25
CA GLY A 323 -16.31 -10.34 19.66
C GLY A 323 -16.89 -9.12 20.37
N GLY A 324 -17.67 -8.27 19.70
CA GLY A 324 -18.40 -7.14 20.26
C GLY A 324 -19.80 -7.54 20.74
N GLY A 325 -19.89 -8.40 21.77
CA GLY A 325 -21.16 -8.64 22.47
C GLY A 325 -21.59 -7.39 23.24
N PRO A 326 -22.92 -7.18 23.43
CA PRO A 326 -23.42 -5.97 24.07
C PRO A 326 -22.92 -5.89 25.52
N ALA A 327 -22.47 -4.70 25.91
CA ALA A 327 -22.23 -4.38 27.32
C ALA A 327 -23.52 -4.69 28.08
N GLU A 328 -23.41 -5.52 29.11
CA GLU A 328 -24.48 -5.80 30.04
C GLU A 328 -25.03 -4.48 30.58
N SER A 329 -26.29 -4.19 30.23
CA SER A 329 -27.07 -3.16 30.87
C SER A 329 -27.30 -3.57 32.33
N GLY A 330 -26.45 -3.06 33.23
CA GLY A 330 -26.68 -3.16 34.66
C GLY A 330 -28.02 -2.56 35.01
N SER A 331 -28.98 -3.40 35.34
CA SER A 331 -30.22 -3.01 36.00
C SER A 331 -29.93 -2.48 37.39
N GLY A 332 -29.77 -1.16 37.52
CA GLY A 332 -29.78 -0.49 38.78
C GLY A 332 -31.24 -0.29 39.24
N SER A 333 -31.66 -1.03 40.26
CA SER A 333 -32.89 -0.87 40.98
C SER A 333 -33.02 0.56 41.54
N ALA A 334 -34.16 1.17 41.24
CA ALA A 334 -34.57 2.44 41.81
C ALA A 334 -34.93 2.26 43.31
N GLU A 335 -34.25 2.99 44.18
CA GLU A 335 -34.75 3.34 45.52
C GLU A 335 -35.20 4.80 45.56
N SER A 336 -36.47 4.92 45.97
CA SER A 336 -37.19 6.17 46.19
C SER A 336 -36.68 6.87 47.44
N GLY A 337 -36.38 8.15 47.37
CA GLY A 337 -36.14 9.02 48.50
C GLY A 337 -36.59 10.42 48.19
N ALA A 338 -37.64 10.90 48.90
CA ALA A 338 -38.32 12.18 48.76
C ALA A 338 -37.48 13.39 49.24
N PRO A 339 -37.92 14.63 48.98
CA PRO A 339 -37.09 15.80 48.96
C PRO A 339 -36.96 16.52 50.31
N SER A 340 -35.86 17.21 50.53
CA SER A 340 -35.73 18.24 51.56
C SER A 340 -35.20 19.53 50.97
N THR A 341 -36.04 20.56 51.07
CA THR A 341 -35.75 21.97 50.92
C THR A 341 -34.73 22.45 51.96
N VAL A 342 -33.88 23.42 51.63
CA VAL A 342 -33.72 24.74 52.27
C VAL A 342 -32.51 25.48 51.63
N SER A 343 -32.81 26.66 51.15
CA SER A 343 -32.15 27.96 51.05
C SER A 343 -30.75 28.13 51.68
N PHE A 344 -29.83 28.66 50.93
CA PHE A 344 -29.33 30.07 50.93
C PHE A 344 -28.45 30.27 49.72
#